data_9f671f85fd8457a1ac3129aa398d5325
#
_entry.id   9f671f85fd8457a1ac3129aa398d5325
#
_cell.length_a   1.000
_cell.length_b   1.000
_cell.length_c   1.000
_cell.angle_alpha   90.00
_cell.angle_beta   90.00
_cell.angle_gamma   90.00
#
_symmetry.space_group_name_H-M   'P 1'
#
loop_
_entity.id
_entity.type
_entity.pdbx_description
1 polymer ?
#
loop_
_entity_poly.entity_id
_entity_poly.type
_entity_poly.pdbx_seq_one_letter_code
_entity_poly.pdbx_strand_id
1 'polypeptide(L)'
;NHRMLNDLVHKIDPTRPTTIAVLSMCDPGEEYVRIPDVLSYNHYFGWYGGKTDMYGPWFDKFHKKYPGRAVGMSEYGCEALNWHTSDPQQGDYTEEYQAKYHEDVIRQIAVRPWLWSTHVWNMFDFAADARSEGGENGMNHKGLVTFDRKYKKDSFYAYKAWLSDEPFVHICGKRYIDRPESVTSVTVYTNEPSVELFANGKSIGVQKRGEFPFFYFSVPN
;
A
#
# COMPACT_ATOMS: atom_id res chain seq x y z
N ASN A 1 -15.82 17.57 21.72
CA ASN A 1 -16.58 16.73 20.78
C ASN A 1 -16.09 15.28 20.77
N HIS A 2 -14.76 14.96 20.69
CA HIS A 2 -14.27 13.58 20.60
C HIS A 2 -14.74 12.69 21.76
N ARG A 3 -14.63 13.15 23.02
CA ARG A 3 -15.09 12.39 24.19
C ARG A 3 -16.60 12.11 24.13
N MET A 4 -17.40 13.12 23.82
CA MET A 4 -18.87 12.96 23.68
C MET A 4 -19.22 11.91 22.60
N LEU A 5 -18.54 11.94 21.46
CA LEU A 5 -18.76 10.96 20.38
C LEU A 5 -18.31 9.56 20.78
N ASN A 6 -17.15 9.44 21.43
CA ASN A 6 -16.66 8.18 21.94
C ASN A 6 -17.63 7.55 22.95
N ASP A 7 -18.09 8.33 23.93
CA ASP A 7 -19.04 7.89 24.95
C ASP A 7 -20.39 7.50 24.33
N LEU A 8 -20.83 8.24 23.28
CA LEU A 8 -22.06 7.90 22.55
C LEU A 8 -21.94 6.57 21.81
N VAL A 9 -20.80 6.33 21.12
CA VAL A 9 -20.56 5.07 20.41
C VAL A 9 -20.58 3.90 21.39
N HIS A 10 -19.86 4.00 22.52
CA HIS A 10 -19.86 2.96 23.55
C HIS A 10 -21.23 2.74 24.20
N LYS A 11 -22.05 3.79 24.32
CA LYS A 11 -23.43 3.66 24.80
C LYS A 11 -24.31 2.86 23.82
N ILE A 12 -24.06 3.02 22.50
CA ILE A 12 -24.83 2.34 21.45
C ILE A 12 -24.30 0.93 21.24
N ASP A 13 -23.00 0.76 21.16
CA ASP A 13 -22.32 -0.54 20.96
C ASP A 13 -21.08 -0.65 21.86
N PRO A 14 -21.20 -1.28 23.03
CA PRO A 14 -20.07 -1.49 23.94
C PRO A 14 -19.16 -2.66 23.53
N THR A 15 -19.45 -3.34 22.42
CA THR A 15 -18.73 -4.57 22.01
C THR A 15 -17.54 -4.31 21.08
N ARG A 16 -17.47 -3.13 20.47
CA ARG A 16 -16.40 -2.76 19.51
C ARG A 16 -15.54 -1.62 20.03
N PRO A 17 -14.22 -1.72 19.82
CA PRO A 17 -13.34 -0.60 20.15
C PRO A 17 -13.56 0.57 19.19
N THR A 18 -13.38 1.78 19.72
CA THR A 18 -13.36 3.01 18.92
C THR A 18 -11.98 3.34 18.43
N THR A 19 -11.89 3.98 17.29
CA THR A 19 -10.64 4.54 16.73
C THR A 19 -10.85 5.93 16.15
N ILE A 20 -9.76 6.62 15.90
CA ILE A 20 -9.71 7.89 15.18
C ILE A 20 -8.60 7.84 14.14
N ALA A 21 -8.87 8.35 12.94
CA ALA A 21 -7.87 8.56 11.90
C ALA A 21 -7.12 9.87 12.15
N VAL A 22 -5.86 9.80 12.53
CA VAL A 22 -5.04 10.95 12.91
C VAL A 22 -4.06 11.29 11.78
N LEU A 23 -3.91 12.57 11.48
CA LEU A 23 -2.93 13.01 10.49
C LEU A 23 -1.50 12.80 11.00
N SER A 24 -0.57 12.46 10.09
CA SER A 24 0.86 12.21 10.40
C SER A 24 1.52 13.26 11.28
N MET A 25 1.11 14.53 11.14
CA MET A 25 1.70 15.68 11.84
C MET A 25 1.19 15.87 13.27
N CYS A 26 0.10 15.20 13.65
CA CYS A 26 -0.48 15.36 15.00
C CYS A 26 0.33 14.60 16.04
N ASP A 27 0.62 15.26 17.18
CA ASP A 27 1.38 14.63 18.26
C ASP A 27 0.54 13.54 18.94
N PRO A 28 1.07 12.31 19.10
CA PRO A 28 0.41 11.25 19.84
C PRO A 28 0.11 11.59 21.31
N GLY A 29 0.74 12.64 21.84
CA GLY A 29 0.53 13.14 23.19
C GLY A 29 -0.72 14.00 23.38
N GLU A 30 -1.33 14.48 22.30
CA GLU A 30 -2.53 15.32 22.36
C GLU A 30 -3.70 14.64 23.07
N GLU A 31 -4.49 15.40 23.84
CA GLU A 31 -5.58 14.85 24.64
C GLU A 31 -6.61 14.11 23.79
N TYR A 32 -7.05 14.70 22.68
CA TYR A 32 -8.07 14.11 21.83
C TYR A 32 -7.62 12.80 21.16
N VAL A 33 -6.33 12.64 20.92
CA VAL A 33 -5.72 11.43 20.34
C VAL A 33 -5.78 10.25 21.32
N ARG A 34 -5.93 10.54 22.63
CA ARG A 34 -5.99 9.54 23.70
C ARG A 34 -7.39 9.09 24.08
N ILE A 35 -8.43 9.69 23.48
CA ILE A 35 -9.81 9.40 23.84
C ILE A 35 -10.26 8.04 23.31
N PRO A 36 -10.01 7.64 22.05
CA PRO A 36 -10.43 6.34 21.54
C PRO A 36 -9.65 5.17 22.16
N ASP A 37 -10.25 3.98 22.11
CA ASP A 37 -9.67 2.75 22.65
C ASP A 37 -8.38 2.37 21.95
N VAL A 38 -8.35 2.48 20.63
CA VAL A 38 -7.19 2.22 19.77
C VAL A 38 -6.91 3.42 18.87
N LEU A 39 -5.68 3.53 18.41
CA LEU A 39 -5.23 4.66 17.62
C LEU A 39 -4.87 4.24 16.21
N SER A 40 -5.12 5.10 15.22
CA SER A 40 -4.63 4.91 13.86
C SER A 40 -4.20 6.22 13.22
N TYR A 41 -3.22 6.12 12.33
CA TYR A 41 -2.66 7.27 11.61
C TYR A 41 -2.84 7.14 10.11
N ASN A 42 -3.09 8.29 9.47
CA ASN A 42 -2.99 8.46 8.03
C ASN A 42 -1.54 8.82 7.70
N HIS A 43 -0.77 7.85 7.20
CA HIS A 43 0.61 8.07 6.80
C HIS A 43 0.76 7.89 5.29
N TYR A 44 1.38 8.88 4.67
CA TYR A 44 1.64 8.90 3.23
C TYR A 44 3.13 9.13 2.93
N PHE A 45 4.00 8.49 3.72
CA PHE A 45 5.44 8.52 3.48
C PHE A 45 5.76 7.89 2.13
N GLY A 46 6.56 8.59 1.32
CA GLY A 46 6.83 8.16 -0.04
C GLY A 46 5.78 8.63 -1.07
N TRP A 47 4.75 9.37 -0.64
CA TRP A 47 3.81 10.02 -1.56
C TRP A 47 3.76 11.54 -1.36
N TYR A 48 3.11 12.03 -0.28
CA TYR A 48 3.05 13.46 0.01
C TYR A 48 4.36 14.02 0.61
N GLY A 49 5.23 13.17 1.12
CA GLY A 49 6.53 13.55 1.66
C GLY A 49 7.28 12.36 2.23
N GLY A 50 8.54 12.55 2.57
CA GLY A 50 9.39 11.50 3.07
C GLY A 50 9.65 10.37 2.06
N LYS A 51 9.99 9.20 2.56
CA LYS A 51 10.26 7.98 1.78
C LYS A 51 9.50 6.79 2.35
N THR A 52 9.29 5.76 1.54
CA THR A 52 8.58 4.54 1.94
C THR A 52 9.23 3.82 3.11
N ASP A 53 10.53 3.93 3.30
CA ASP A 53 11.27 3.30 4.40
C ASP A 53 11.01 3.92 5.79
N MET A 54 10.25 5.02 5.86
CA MET A 54 9.94 5.72 7.12
C MET A 54 8.82 5.06 7.94
N TYR A 55 7.99 4.20 7.35
CA TYR A 55 6.87 3.57 8.05
C TYR A 55 7.32 2.75 9.27
N GLY A 56 8.21 1.81 9.06
CA GLY A 56 8.73 0.96 10.12
C GLY A 56 9.33 1.74 11.29
N PRO A 57 10.32 2.60 11.04
CA PRO A 57 10.95 3.42 12.10
C PRO A 57 9.95 4.31 12.87
N TRP A 58 8.93 4.83 12.19
CA TRP A 58 7.90 5.64 12.86
C TRP A 58 7.10 4.79 13.85
N PHE A 59 6.60 3.63 13.41
CA PHE A 59 5.83 2.72 14.25
C PHE A 59 6.68 2.16 15.41
N ASP A 60 7.92 1.78 15.17
CA ASP A 60 8.85 1.29 16.21
C ASP A 60 9.09 2.35 17.27
N LYS A 61 9.30 3.61 16.87
CA LYS A 61 9.44 4.74 17.79
C LYS A 61 8.17 4.97 18.61
N PHE A 62 6.99 4.89 17.96
CA PHE A 62 5.71 5.01 18.66
C PHE A 62 5.54 3.89 19.67
N HIS A 63 5.71 2.64 19.28
CA HIS A 63 5.54 1.47 20.13
C HIS A 63 6.48 1.49 21.34
N LYS A 64 7.73 1.89 21.11
CA LYS A 64 8.71 2.09 22.20
C LYS A 64 8.29 3.18 23.19
N LYS A 65 7.75 4.30 22.70
CA LYS A 65 7.35 5.45 23.53
C LYS A 65 6.03 5.20 24.27
N TYR A 66 5.12 4.44 23.66
CA TYR A 66 3.77 4.18 24.18
C TYR A 66 3.42 2.68 24.17
N PRO A 67 4.12 1.84 24.95
CA PRO A 67 4.02 0.38 24.87
C PRO A 67 2.62 -0.17 25.23
N GLY A 68 1.82 0.59 25.96
CA GLY A 68 0.45 0.22 26.33
C GLY A 68 -0.63 0.71 25.36
N ARG A 69 -0.27 1.34 24.23
CA ARG A 69 -1.23 1.87 23.26
C ARG A 69 -1.21 1.09 21.95
N ALA A 70 -2.34 0.48 21.63
CA ALA A 70 -2.53 -0.13 20.33
C ALA A 70 -2.54 0.96 19.24
N VAL A 71 -1.67 0.80 18.24
CA VAL A 71 -1.60 1.70 17.08
C VAL A 71 -1.72 0.91 15.79
N GLY A 72 -2.40 1.49 14.80
CA GLY A 72 -2.56 0.98 13.47
C GLY A 72 -2.38 2.08 12.42
N MET A 73 -2.67 1.75 11.19
CA MET A 73 -2.60 2.67 10.06
C MET A 73 -3.97 2.74 9.39
N SER A 74 -4.63 3.89 9.52
CA SER A 74 -5.97 4.11 8.95
C SER A 74 -5.94 4.41 7.47
N GLU A 75 -4.85 5.02 6.97
CA GLU A 75 -4.67 5.24 5.55
C GLU A 75 -3.19 5.21 5.16
N TYR A 76 -2.90 4.61 4.02
CA TYR A 76 -1.65 4.71 3.27
C TYR A 76 -1.89 4.35 1.81
N GLY A 77 -1.13 4.92 0.90
CA GLY A 77 -1.26 4.66 -0.53
C GLY A 77 -0.58 5.74 -1.37
N CYS A 78 -0.51 5.50 -2.65
CA CYS A 78 -0.07 6.48 -3.65
C CYS A 78 -0.89 6.33 -4.92
N GLU A 79 -0.92 7.39 -5.74
CA GLU A 79 -1.73 7.37 -6.96
C GLU A 79 -1.03 6.65 -8.10
N ALA A 80 -1.84 6.00 -8.94
CA ALA A 80 -1.40 5.44 -10.20
C ALA A 80 -2.48 5.62 -11.27
N LEU A 81 -2.11 6.30 -12.34
CA LEU A 81 -2.87 6.36 -13.57
C LEU A 81 -2.45 5.17 -14.43
N ASN A 82 -3.38 4.28 -14.75
CA ASN A 82 -3.04 3.04 -15.46
C ASN A 82 -2.62 3.22 -16.94
N TRP A 83 -2.57 4.46 -17.40
CA TRP A 83 -2.02 4.87 -18.70
C TRP A 83 -0.69 5.63 -18.58
N HIS A 84 -0.17 5.83 -17.36
CA HIS A 84 1.18 6.32 -17.10
C HIS A 84 2.09 5.14 -16.76
N THR A 85 3.20 5.03 -17.45
CA THR A 85 4.20 3.98 -17.25
C THR A 85 5.61 4.56 -17.34
N SER A 86 6.50 4.11 -16.47
CA SER A 86 7.91 4.48 -16.47
C SER A 86 8.71 3.55 -15.57
N ASP A 87 10.03 3.68 -15.55
CA ASP A 87 10.82 3.22 -14.42
C ASP A 87 10.38 3.97 -13.15
N PRO A 88 10.05 3.27 -12.06
CA PRO A 88 9.31 3.84 -10.95
C PRO A 88 10.09 4.94 -10.20
N GLN A 89 9.50 6.11 -10.14
CA GLN A 89 10.00 7.25 -9.37
C GLN A 89 8.92 7.79 -8.44
N GLN A 90 9.31 8.23 -7.25
CA GLN A 90 8.37 8.82 -6.30
C GLN A 90 7.62 10.01 -6.92
N GLY A 91 6.29 9.94 -6.91
CA GLY A 91 5.43 11.03 -7.38
C GLY A 91 5.20 11.05 -8.89
N ASP A 92 5.55 10.00 -9.63
CA ASP A 92 5.41 9.91 -11.09
C ASP A 92 4.01 9.46 -11.55
N TYR A 93 3.10 9.15 -10.64
CA TYR A 93 1.74 8.66 -10.90
C TYR A 93 1.70 7.37 -11.74
N THR A 94 2.76 6.59 -11.76
CA THR A 94 2.80 5.33 -12.50
C THR A 94 2.31 4.14 -11.68
N GLU A 95 1.81 3.13 -12.38
CA GLU A 95 1.43 1.86 -11.75
C GLU A 95 2.66 1.13 -11.19
N GLU A 96 3.82 1.26 -11.84
CA GLU A 96 5.09 0.70 -11.41
C GLU A 96 5.53 1.27 -10.06
N TYR A 97 5.41 2.60 -9.87
CA TYR A 97 5.70 3.21 -8.57
C TYR A 97 4.68 2.79 -7.51
N GLN A 98 3.40 2.72 -7.84
CA GLN A 98 2.39 2.25 -6.89
C GLN A 98 2.68 0.83 -6.42
N ALA A 99 3.04 -0.07 -7.34
CA ALA A 99 3.40 -1.45 -7.00
C ALA A 99 4.60 -1.50 -6.04
N LYS A 100 5.69 -0.79 -6.38
CA LYS A 100 6.89 -0.68 -5.54
C LYS A 100 6.58 -0.08 -4.15
N TYR A 101 5.78 1.00 -4.10
CA TYR A 101 5.35 1.63 -2.86
C TYR A 101 4.66 0.62 -1.93
N HIS A 102 3.69 -0.13 -2.46
CA HIS A 102 2.95 -1.11 -1.65
C HIS A 102 3.82 -2.29 -1.24
N GLU A 103 4.74 -2.77 -2.09
CA GLU A 103 5.74 -3.78 -1.69
C GLU A 103 6.58 -3.31 -0.49
N ASP A 104 7.11 -2.08 -0.57
CA ASP A 104 7.93 -1.49 0.49
C ASP A 104 7.16 -1.37 1.81
N VAL A 105 5.87 -0.99 1.74
CA VAL A 105 5.01 -0.90 2.94
C VAL A 105 4.67 -2.29 3.48
N ILE A 106 4.28 -3.24 2.63
CA ILE A 106 3.98 -4.63 3.03
C ILE A 106 5.16 -5.23 3.80
N ARG A 107 6.39 -5.07 3.30
CA ARG A 107 7.61 -5.57 3.98
C ARG A 107 7.76 -5.01 5.39
N GLN A 108 7.37 -3.76 5.60
CA GLN A 108 7.52 -3.11 6.89
C GLN A 108 6.38 -3.44 7.86
N ILE A 109 5.14 -3.57 7.39
CA ILE A 109 4.01 -3.90 8.27
C ILE A 109 3.96 -5.39 8.62
N ALA A 110 4.34 -6.28 7.72
CA ALA A 110 4.30 -7.72 7.94
C ALA A 110 5.16 -8.21 9.13
N VAL A 111 6.26 -7.51 9.40
CA VAL A 111 7.16 -7.84 10.52
C VAL A 111 6.76 -7.14 11.84
N ARG A 112 5.60 -6.48 11.88
CA ARG A 112 5.07 -5.75 13.04
C ARG A 112 3.68 -6.27 13.46
N PRO A 113 3.58 -7.51 13.96
CA PRO A 113 2.31 -8.15 14.28
C PRO A 113 1.54 -7.45 15.42
N TRP A 114 2.14 -6.49 16.09
CA TRP A 114 1.53 -5.67 17.12
C TRP A 114 0.72 -4.47 16.58
N LEU A 115 0.81 -4.18 15.27
CA LEU A 115 -0.11 -3.24 14.62
C LEU A 115 -1.52 -3.87 14.62
N TRP A 116 -2.49 -3.18 15.23
CA TRP A 116 -3.85 -3.74 15.36
C TRP A 116 -4.59 -3.78 14.01
N SER A 117 -4.26 -2.89 13.08
CA SER A 117 -4.74 -2.93 11.69
C SER A 117 -3.93 -2.02 10.77
N THR A 118 -4.05 -2.27 9.46
CA THR A 118 -3.51 -1.42 8.40
C THR A 118 -4.51 -1.37 7.24
N HIS A 119 -4.91 -0.16 6.83
CA HIS A 119 -5.92 0.05 5.80
C HIS A 119 -5.33 0.81 4.62
N VAL A 120 -5.38 0.18 3.45
CA VAL A 120 -4.98 0.83 2.19
C VAL A 120 -5.99 1.91 1.82
N TRP A 121 -5.51 3.07 1.44
CA TRP A 121 -6.28 4.09 0.77
C TRP A 121 -5.90 4.12 -0.71
N ASN A 122 -6.69 3.49 -1.62
CA ASN A 122 -8.00 2.96 -1.40
C ASN A 122 -8.18 1.64 -2.19
N MET A 123 -9.27 0.92 -1.99
CA MET A 123 -9.58 -0.25 -2.84
C MET A 123 -9.89 0.16 -4.27
N PHE A 124 -10.62 1.26 -4.47
CA PHE A 124 -11.04 1.74 -5.78
C PHE A 124 -10.64 3.19 -6.01
N ASP A 125 -10.32 3.53 -7.26
CA ASP A 125 -10.31 4.93 -7.67
C ASP A 125 -11.69 5.53 -7.49
N PHE A 126 -11.79 6.81 -7.14
CA PHE A 126 -13.06 7.48 -6.89
C PHE A 126 -13.04 8.94 -7.28
N ALA A 127 -14.24 9.47 -7.58
CA ALA A 127 -14.41 10.89 -7.86
C ALA A 127 -14.27 11.72 -6.58
N ALA A 128 -13.54 12.82 -6.68
CA ALA A 128 -13.30 13.77 -5.60
C ALA A 128 -13.27 15.19 -6.19
N ASP A 129 -14.44 15.82 -6.31
CA ASP A 129 -14.70 17.04 -7.08
C ASP A 129 -13.66 18.15 -6.86
N ALA A 130 -13.34 18.46 -5.62
CA ALA A 130 -12.39 19.52 -5.27
C ALA A 130 -10.90 19.14 -5.43
N ARG A 131 -10.61 17.92 -5.89
CA ARG A 131 -9.23 17.43 -5.94
C ARG A 131 -8.49 17.95 -7.16
N SER A 132 -7.33 18.57 -6.92
CA SER A 132 -6.39 19.04 -7.95
C SER A 132 -4.97 18.96 -7.41
N GLU A 133 -4.44 17.73 -7.25
CA GLU A 133 -3.13 17.46 -6.61
C GLU A 133 -2.10 16.90 -7.60
N GLY A 134 -2.33 17.03 -8.89
CA GLY A 134 -1.65 16.34 -9.97
C GLY A 134 -2.47 15.15 -10.46
N GLY A 135 -2.02 14.46 -11.51
CA GLY A 135 -2.82 13.43 -12.15
C GLY A 135 -4.10 14.00 -12.81
N GLU A 136 -5.23 13.34 -12.61
CA GLU A 136 -6.51 13.76 -13.18
C GLU A 136 -7.31 14.59 -12.18
N ASN A 137 -7.74 15.81 -12.60
CA ASN A 137 -8.55 16.70 -11.76
C ASN A 137 -9.92 16.07 -11.46
N GLY A 138 -10.39 16.25 -10.23
CA GLY A 138 -11.67 15.70 -9.79
C GLY A 138 -11.65 14.20 -9.49
N MET A 139 -10.47 13.57 -9.50
CA MET A 139 -10.30 12.15 -9.26
C MET A 139 -9.23 11.86 -8.20
N ASN A 140 -9.39 10.74 -7.51
CA ASN A 140 -8.37 10.14 -6.66
C ASN A 140 -8.03 8.76 -7.21
N HIS A 141 -6.79 8.59 -7.66
CA HIS A 141 -6.30 7.35 -8.27
C HIS A 141 -5.44 6.50 -7.33
N LYS A 142 -5.64 6.61 -6.01
CA LYS A 142 -4.99 5.72 -5.02
C LYS A 142 -5.61 4.31 -4.97
N GLY A 143 -6.64 4.06 -5.77
CA GLY A 143 -7.26 2.74 -5.88
C GLY A 143 -6.29 1.65 -6.31
N LEU A 144 -6.45 0.46 -5.74
CA LEU A 144 -5.84 -0.76 -6.26
C LEU A 144 -6.59 -1.27 -7.51
N VAL A 145 -7.79 -0.76 -7.74
CA VAL A 145 -8.68 -1.07 -8.87
C VAL A 145 -9.18 0.24 -9.45
N THR A 146 -9.29 0.32 -10.78
CA THR A 146 -9.75 1.51 -11.49
C THR A 146 -11.19 1.91 -11.12
N PHE A 147 -11.54 3.17 -11.39
CA PHE A 147 -12.87 3.74 -11.09
C PHE A 147 -14.03 2.91 -11.69
N ASP A 148 -13.89 2.46 -12.92
CA ASP A 148 -14.87 1.66 -13.65
C ASP A 148 -14.86 0.17 -13.27
N ARG A 149 -13.99 -0.24 -12.35
CA ARG A 149 -13.80 -1.62 -11.85
C ARG A 149 -13.25 -2.61 -12.88
N LYS A 150 -12.82 -2.15 -14.06
CA LYS A 150 -12.38 -3.04 -15.14
C LYS A 150 -10.97 -3.56 -14.94
N TYR A 151 -10.08 -2.74 -14.36
CA TYR A 151 -8.68 -3.09 -14.23
C TYR A 151 -8.26 -3.15 -12.75
N LYS A 152 -7.67 -4.28 -12.38
CA LYS A 152 -6.90 -4.43 -11.16
C LYS A 152 -5.47 -3.99 -11.46
N LYS A 153 -4.95 -3.01 -10.72
CA LYS A 153 -3.57 -2.53 -10.86
C LYS A 153 -2.59 -3.55 -10.28
N ASP A 154 -1.32 -3.46 -10.60
CA ASP A 154 -0.30 -4.42 -10.13
C ASP A 154 -0.27 -4.51 -8.60
N SER A 155 -0.44 -3.38 -7.91
CA SER A 155 -0.53 -3.33 -6.45
C SER A 155 -1.65 -4.18 -5.85
N PHE A 156 -2.79 -4.36 -6.53
CA PHE A 156 -3.84 -5.31 -6.12
C PHE A 156 -3.29 -6.73 -6.02
N TYR A 157 -2.48 -7.15 -6.99
CA TYR A 157 -1.93 -8.49 -7.01
C TYR A 157 -0.80 -8.70 -6.00
N ALA A 158 -0.10 -7.63 -5.57
CA ALA A 158 0.82 -7.71 -4.44
C ALA A 158 0.08 -8.12 -3.15
N TYR A 159 -1.07 -7.50 -2.88
CA TYR A 159 -1.92 -7.90 -1.74
C TYR A 159 -2.54 -9.28 -1.92
N LYS A 160 -3.00 -9.63 -3.13
CA LYS A 160 -3.52 -10.97 -3.39
C LYS A 160 -2.44 -12.03 -3.13
N ALA A 161 -1.21 -11.81 -3.55
CA ALA A 161 -0.10 -12.72 -3.30
C ALA A 161 0.23 -12.89 -1.82
N TRP A 162 0.07 -11.82 -1.03
CA TRP A 162 0.37 -11.82 0.40
C TRP A 162 -0.75 -12.40 1.26
N LEU A 163 -2.03 -12.16 0.90
CA LEU A 163 -3.18 -12.40 1.78
C LEU A 163 -4.11 -13.52 1.32
N SER A 164 -3.99 -14.02 0.07
CA SER A 164 -4.89 -15.03 -0.47
C SER A 164 -4.23 -16.40 -0.54
N ASP A 165 -5.03 -17.43 -0.24
CA ASP A 165 -4.64 -18.84 -0.43
C ASP A 165 -5.02 -19.36 -1.83
N GLU A 166 -5.76 -18.57 -2.63
CA GLU A 166 -6.13 -18.94 -4.00
C GLU A 166 -4.90 -18.91 -4.92
N PRO A 167 -4.49 -20.04 -5.52
CA PRO A 167 -3.33 -20.09 -6.40
C PRO A 167 -3.47 -19.16 -7.61
N PHE A 168 -2.44 -18.35 -7.86
CA PHE A 168 -2.41 -17.49 -9.05
C PHE A 168 -0.98 -17.07 -9.39
N VAL A 169 -0.79 -16.51 -10.57
CA VAL A 169 0.42 -15.83 -11.00
C VAL A 169 0.06 -14.56 -11.75
N HIS A 170 0.78 -13.48 -11.47
CA HIS A 170 0.60 -12.19 -12.13
C HIS A 170 1.95 -11.60 -12.51
N ILE A 171 2.13 -11.27 -13.78
CA ILE A 171 3.28 -10.51 -14.28
C ILE A 171 2.91 -9.03 -14.25
N CYS A 172 3.73 -8.22 -13.58
CA CYS A 172 3.55 -6.77 -13.49
C CYS A 172 4.03 -6.05 -14.75
N GLY A 173 3.66 -4.77 -14.87
CA GLY A 173 4.12 -3.88 -15.93
C GLY A 173 3.57 -4.21 -17.32
N LYS A 174 2.41 -4.87 -17.43
CA LYS A 174 1.83 -5.27 -18.72
C LYS A 174 1.45 -4.09 -19.61
N ARG A 175 1.23 -2.91 -19.02
CA ARG A 175 0.91 -1.68 -19.76
C ARG A 175 2.14 -0.84 -20.11
N TYR A 176 3.29 -1.14 -19.54
CA TYR A 176 4.57 -0.54 -19.90
C TYR A 176 5.14 -1.26 -21.14
N ILE A 177 4.74 -0.81 -22.33
CA ILE A 177 5.06 -1.46 -23.61
C ILE A 177 6.42 -0.97 -24.14
N ASP A 178 6.59 0.35 -24.22
CA ASP A 178 7.81 0.99 -24.74
C ASP A 178 8.89 1.05 -23.68
N ARG A 179 9.83 0.13 -23.75
CA ARG A 179 10.94 0.00 -22.79
C ARG A 179 12.25 0.34 -23.47
N PRO A 180 12.85 1.51 -23.17
CA PRO A 180 14.06 1.98 -23.86
C PRO A 180 15.33 1.29 -23.38
N GLU A 181 15.28 0.65 -22.19
CA GLU A 181 16.45 0.06 -21.56
C GLU A 181 16.84 -1.28 -22.22
N SER A 182 18.13 -1.59 -22.24
CA SER A 182 18.65 -2.86 -22.77
C SER A 182 18.27 -4.09 -21.91
N VAL A 183 17.83 -3.85 -20.69
CA VAL A 183 17.37 -4.87 -19.75
C VAL A 183 16.08 -4.42 -19.11
N THR A 184 15.05 -5.24 -19.20
CA THR A 184 13.75 -5.02 -18.55
C THR A 184 13.73 -5.72 -17.19
N SER A 185 13.38 -4.97 -16.14
CA SER A 185 13.00 -5.54 -14.85
C SER A 185 11.56 -6.07 -14.93
N VAL A 186 11.37 -7.35 -14.67
CA VAL A 186 10.05 -8.00 -14.64
C VAL A 186 9.75 -8.45 -13.22
N THR A 187 8.70 -7.91 -12.64
CA THR A 187 8.18 -8.33 -11.33
C THR A 187 7.04 -9.31 -11.52
N VAL A 188 7.03 -10.38 -10.71
CA VAL A 188 5.95 -11.37 -10.69
C VAL A 188 5.43 -11.52 -9.26
N TYR A 189 4.11 -11.43 -9.11
CA TYR A 189 3.42 -11.69 -7.85
C TYR A 189 2.70 -13.03 -7.89
N THR A 190 2.97 -13.88 -6.92
CA THR A 190 2.28 -15.15 -6.76
C THR A 190 2.41 -15.67 -5.33
N ASN A 191 1.41 -16.38 -4.85
CA ASN A 191 1.48 -17.12 -3.59
C ASN A 191 2.11 -18.52 -3.73
N GLU A 192 2.52 -18.92 -4.94
CA GLU A 192 3.20 -20.17 -5.20
C GLU A 192 4.66 -20.20 -4.72
N PRO A 193 5.25 -21.38 -4.47
CA PRO A 193 6.59 -21.51 -3.90
C PRO A 193 7.72 -21.18 -4.89
N SER A 194 7.45 -21.17 -6.19
CA SER A 194 8.46 -20.86 -7.21
C SER A 194 7.83 -20.37 -8.50
N VAL A 195 8.61 -19.63 -9.29
CA VAL A 195 8.24 -19.11 -10.61
C VAL A 195 9.36 -19.42 -11.60
N GLU A 196 9.01 -19.90 -12.79
CA GLU A 196 9.87 -19.91 -13.97
C GLU A 196 9.37 -18.87 -14.96
N LEU A 197 10.24 -17.95 -15.38
CA LEU A 197 9.93 -16.94 -16.37
C LEU A 197 10.47 -17.36 -17.74
N PHE A 198 9.64 -17.20 -18.79
CA PHE A 198 10.02 -17.41 -20.18
C PHE A 198 9.91 -16.11 -20.96
N ALA A 199 10.92 -15.79 -21.76
CA ALA A 199 10.88 -14.73 -22.76
C ALA A 199 11.07 -15.36 -24.15
N ASN A 200 10.13 -15.13 -25.07
CA ASN A 200 10.13 -15.66 -26.42
C ASN A 200 10.35 -17.20 -26.48
N GLY A 201 9.73 -17.92 -25.54
CA GLY A 201 9.84 -19.39 -25.44
C GLY A 201 11.13 -19.90 -24.82
N LYS A 202 12.06 -19.03 -24.43
CA LYS A 202 13.31 -19.38 -23.76
C LYS A 202 13.23 -19.08 -22.28
N SER A 203 13.61 -20.04 -21.43
CA SER A 203 13.66 -19.83 -19.97
C SER A 203 14.67 -18.75 -19.61
N ILE A 204 14.23 -17.78 -18.81
CA ILE A 204 15.07 -16.76 -18.18
C ILE A 204 15.62 -17.26 -16.83
N GLY A 205 14.94 -18.26 -16.26
CA GLY A 205 15.35 -18.91 -15.02
C GLY A 205 14.18 -19.16 -14.07
N VAL A 206 14.52 -19.89 -13.01
CA VAL A 206 13.59 -20.25 -11.93
C VAL A 206 13.99 -19.50 -10.67
N GLN A 207 13.01 -18.89 -10.01
CA GLN A 207 13.21 -18.32 -8.69
C GLN A 207 12.30 -19.02 -7.67
N LYS A 208 12.81 -19.20 -6.46
CA LYS A 208 12.06 -19.69 -5.31
C LYS A 208 11.56 -18.51 -4.49
N ARG A 209 10.38 -18.68 -3.85
CA ARG A 209 9.81 -17.68 -2.95
C ARG A 209 10.80 -17.38 -1.81
N GLY A 210 11.06 -16.10 -1.61
CA GLY A 210 11.75 -15.58 -0.44
C GLY A 210 10.81 -15.37 0.75
N GLU A 211 11.10 -14.39 1.59
CA GLU A 211 10.24 -14.01 2.71
C GLU A 211 8.88 -13.47 2.24
N PHE A 212 8.86 -12.76 1.10
CA PHE A 212 7.68 -12.18 0.50
C PHE A 212 7.35 -12.82 -0.85
N PRO A 213 6.09 -12.81 -1.28
CA PRO A 213 5.63 -13.44 -2.51
C PRO A 213 5.88 -12.57 -3.76
N PHE A 214 7.06 -11.96 -3.83
CA PHE A 214 7.48 -11.05 -4.90
C PHE A 214 8.74 -11.60 -5.56
N PHE A 215 8.73 -11.75 -6.89
CA PHE A 215 9.82 -12.33 -7.67
C PHE A 215 10.30 -11.31 -8.70
N TYR A 216 11.61 -11.17 -8.88
CA TYR A 216 12.20 -10.16 -9.75
C TYR A 216 13.15 -10.81 -10.76
N PHE A 217 12.93 -10.55 -12.03
CA PHE A 217 13.75 -11.06 -13.11
C PHE A 217 14.35 -9.91 -13.92
N SER A 218 15.56 -10.07 -14.41
CA SER A 218 16.19 -9.19 -15.38
C SER A 218 16.15 -9.87 -16.75
N VAL A 219 15.44 -9.26 -17.68
CA VAL A 219 15.22 -9.80 -19.03
C VAL A 219 15.93 -8.91 -20.03
N PRO A 220 16.91 -9.41 -20.80
CA PRO A 220 17.49 -8.67 -21.92
C PRO A 220 16.43 -8.34 -22.98
N ASN A 221 16.40 -7.09 -23.46
CA ASN A 221 15.55 -6.64 -24.56
C ASN A 221 16.18 -6.94 -25.90
#